data_cb20638e4f28a0592f18d9f8597e0e32
#
_entry.id   cb20638e4f28a0592f18d9f8597e0e32
#
_cell.length_a   1.000
_cell.length_b   1.000
_cell.length_c   1.000
_cell.angle_alpha   90.00
_cell.angle_beta   90.00
_cell.angle_gamma   90.00
#
_symmetry.space_group_name_H-M   'P 1'
#
loop_
_entity.id
_entity.type
_entity.pdbx_description
1 polymer ?
#
loop_
_entity_poly.entity_id
_entity_poly.type
_entity_poly.pdbx_seq_one_letter_code
_entity_poly.pdbx_strand_id
1 'polypeptide(L)'
;MKLNEKQLQQVDAQVKRLLKSGSFYGEVYRKAGISGVSSQEDFEKLPFSSKDDLRNAYPLGIQAVPEEEVVRIHSSSGTTGKPVIIPYTAKDVDDWAIMFARCYETAGITNKDRIQITPAYGLWTAGIGFQLGA
;
A
#
# COMPACT_ATOMS: atom_id res chain seq x y z
N MET A 1 -19.71 5.25 0.77
CA MET A 1 -19.52 4.58 -0.54
C MET A 1 -19.88 3.11 -0.34
N LYS A 2 -20.73 2.54 -1.19
CA LYS A 2 -21.09 1.12 -1.10
C LYS A 2 -20.20 0.31 -2.04
N LEU A 3 -19.54 -0.72 -1.53
CA LEU A 3 -18.72 -1.63 -2.33
C LEU A 3 -19.61 -2.56 -3.16
N ASN A 4 -19.16 -2.84 -4.40
CA ASN A 4 -19.77 -3.89 -5.20
C ASN A 4 -19.23 -5.28 -4.78
N GLU A 5 -19.83 -6.35 -5.29
CA GLU A 5 -19.47 -7.72 -4.94
C GLU A 5 -17.99 -8.04 -5.24
N LYS A 6 -17.47 -7.62 -6.41
CA LYS A 6 -16.07 -7.82 -6.78
C LYS A 6 -15.13 -7.12 -5.81
N GLN A 7 -15.44 -5.90 -5.39
CA GLN A 7 -14.64 -5.15 -4.41
C GLN A 7 -14.66 -5.83 -3.04
N LEU A 8 -15.83 -6.31 -2.58
CA LEU A 8 -15.94 -7.07 -1.32
C LEU A 8 -15.07 -8.33 -1.36
N GLN A 9 -15.11 -9.09 -2.45
CA GLN A 9 -14.26 -10.28 -2.63
C GLN A 9 -12.76 -9.94 -2.60
N GLN A 10 -12.34 -8.83 -3.21
CA GLN A 10 -10.95 -8.38 -3.18
C GLN A 10 -10.51 -7.97 -1.77
N VAL A 11 -11.36 -7.25 -1.04
CA VAL A 11 -11.09 -6.87 0.35
C VAL A 11 -11.02 -8.11 1.25
N ASP A 12 -11.94 -9.05 1.11
CA ASP A 12 -11.95 -10.31 1.87
C ASP A 12 -10.66 -11.11 1.64
N ALA A 13 -10.25 -11.26 0.38
CA ALA A 13 -9.00 -11.94 0.05
C ALA A 13 -7.79 -11.26 0.71
N GLN A 14 -7.73 -9.94 0.69
CA GLN A 14 -6.67 -9.17 1.33
C GLN A 14 -6.68 -9.32 2.85
N VAL A 15 -7.85 -9.22 3.49
CA VAL A 15 -8.00 -9.42 4.94
C VAL A 15 -7.55 -10.83 5.34
N LYS A 16 -7.99 -11.86 4.63
CA LYS A 16 -7.60 -13.25 4.88
C LYS A 16 -6.09 -13.47 4.70
N ARG A 17 -5.47 -12.82 3.72
CA ARG A 17 -4.01 -12.85 3.53
C ARG A 17 -3.29 -12.23 4.73
N LEU A 18 -3.73 -11.06 5.17
CA LEU A 18 -3.14 -10.35 6.31
C LEU A 18 -3.31 -11.14 7.62
N LEU A 19 -4.45 -11.77 7.85
CA LEU A 19 -4.68 -12.61 9.03
C LEU A 19 -3.71 -13.80 9.15
N LYS A 20 -3.17 -14.28 8.03
CA LYS A 20 -2.15 -15.35 7.98
C LYS A 20 -0.73 -14.83 8.23
N SER A 21 -0.51 -13.53 8.13
CA SER A 21 0.80 -12.91 8.32
C SER A 21 1.06 -12.54 9.78
N GLY A 22 2.34 -12.41 10.16
CA GLY A 22 2.78 -11.82 11.42
C GLY A 22 2.84 -10.29 11.40
N SER A 23 2.27 -9.64 10.38
CA SER A 23 2.34 -8.19 10.21
C SER A 23 1.47 -7.44 11.22
N PHE A 24 1.76 -6.15 11.39
CA PHE A 24 0.94 -5.21 12.16
C PHE A 24 -0.56 -5.35 11.86
N TYR A 25 -0.93 -5.33 10.58
CA TYR A 25 -2.35 -5.45 10.20
C TYR A 25 -2.96 -6.80 10.54
N GLY A 26 -2.20 -7.89 10.40
CA GLY A 26 -2.66 -9.22 10.80
C GLY A 26 -2.96 -9.29 12.31
N GLU A 27 -2.12 -8.66 13.13
CA GLU A 27 -2.36 -8.58 14.58
C GLU A 27 -3.56 -7.70 14.93
N VAL A 28 -3.68 -6.53 14.30
CA VAL A 28 -4.80 -5.60 14.53
C VAL A 28 -6.13 -6.29 14.20
N TYR A 29 -6.21 -6.98 13.07
CA TYR A 29 -7.42 -7.68 12.67
C TYR A 29 -7.77 -8.86 13.58
N ARG A 30 -6.78 -9.65 14.01
CA ARG A 30 -7.01 -10.73 14.99
C ARG A 30 -7.50 -10.18 16.32
N LYS A 31 -6.91 -9.10 16.84
CA LYS A 31 -7.34 -8.45 18.09
C LYS A 31 -8.75 -7.87 18.00
N ALA A 32 -9.15 -7.40 16.83
CA ALA A 32 -10.51 -6.90 16.56
C ALA A 32 -11.53 -8.00 16.27
N GLY A 33 -11.14 -9.28 16.30
CA GLY A 33 -12.04 -10.40 16.01
C GLY A 33 -12.47 -10.49 14.54
N ILE A 34 -11.73 -9.86 13.62
CA ILE A 34 -12.01 -9.92 12.19
C ILE A 34 -11.58 -11.29 11.66
N SER A 35 -12.45 -11.95 10.91
CA SER A 35 -12.17 -13.24 10.26
C SER A 35 -12.30 -13.20 8.73
N GLY A 36 -12.87 -12.13 8.19
CA GLY A 36 -13.09 -11.89 6.77
C GLY A 36 -14.06 -10.74 6.55
N VAL A 37 -14.39 -10.47 5.29
CA VAL A 37 -15.33 -9.41 4.88
C VAL A 37 -16.29 -9.97 3.83
N SER A 38 -17.51 -10.27 4.23
CA SER A 38 -18.54 -10.81 3.34
C SER A 38 -19.62 -9.79 2.95
N SER A 39 -19.68 -8.68 3.66
CA SER A 39 -20.70 -7.66 3.50
C SER A 39 -20.15 -6.25 3.65
N GLN A 40 -20.94 -5.26 3.26
CA GLN A 40 -20.65 -3.85 3.53
C GLN A 40 -20.50 -3.59 5.05
N GLU A 41 -21.33 -4.23 5.85
CA GLU A 41 -21.28 -4.09 7.31
C GLU A 41 -19.97 -4.64 7.90
N ASP A 42 -19.46 -5.77 7.38
CA ASP A 42 -18.17 -6.31 7.82
C ASP A 42 -17.02 -5.38 7.42
N PHE A 43 -17.09 -4.79 6.21
CA PHE A 43 -16.12 -3.81 5.75
C PHE A 43 -16.06 -2.58 6.68
N GLU A 44 -17.21 -2.10 7.12
CA GLU A 44 -17.32 -0.92 8.00
C GLU A 44 -16.82 -1.19 9.43
N LYS A 45 -16.69 -2.46 9.83
CA LYS A 45 -16.10 -2.89 11.11
C LYS A 45 -14.57 -2.97 11.08
N LEU A 46 -13.94 -2.86 9.92
CA LEU A 46 -12.47 -2.90 9.83
C LEU A 46 -11.87 -1.72 10.62
N PRO A 47 -10.90 -1.97 11.52
CA PRO A 47 -10.28 -0.90 12.28
C PRO A 47 -9.47 0.03 11.38
N PHE A 48 -9.52 1.31 11.68
CA PHE A 48 -8.65 2.30 11.07
C PHE A 48 -7.21 2.20 11.61
N SER A 49 -6.26 2.67 10.83
CA SER A 49 -4.88 2.88 11.26
C SER A 49 -4.49 4.34 11.09
N SER A 50 -3.61 4.78 11.97
CA SER A 50 -3.02 6.11 11.94
C SER A 50 -1.59 6.06 11.42
N LYS A 51 -1.02 7.22 11.13
CA LYS A 51 0.40 7.32 10.78
C LYS A 51 1.32 6.90 11.94
N ASP A 52 0.88 7.09 13.16
CA ASP A 52 1.66 6.70 14.35
C ASP A 52 1.67 5.19 14.53
N ASP A 53 0.59 4.49 14.20
CA ASP A 53 0.57 3.03 14.17
C ASP A 53 1.61 2.48 13.17
N LEU A 54 1.68 3.07 11.99
CA LEU A 54 2.66 2.68 10.97
C LEU A 54 4.11 2.98 11.41
N ARG A 55 4.34 4.08 12.14
CA ARG A 55 5.64 4.41 12.71
C ARG A 55 6.04 3.45 13.84
N ASN A 56 5.08 3.04 14.66
CA ASN A 56 5.31 2.07 15.74
C ASN A 56 5.61 0.67 15.21
N ALA A 57 5.19 0.35 13.99
CA ALA A 57 5.55 -0.86 13.27
C ALA A 57 6.97 -0.84 12.65
N TYR A 58 7.77 0.21 12.91
CA TYR A 58 9.15 0.30 12.42
C TYR A 58 10.01 -0.86 12.95
N PRO A 59 10.95 -1.46 12.16
CA PRO A 59 11.26 -1.05 10.77
C PRO A 59 10.37 -1.72 9.71
N LEU A 60 10.01 -2.98 9.87
CA LEU A 60 9.30 -3.78 8.84
C LEU A 60 8.02 -4.44 9.35
N GLY A 61 7.48 -3.97 10.46
CA GLY A 61 6.28 -4.57 11.07
C GLY A 61 5.02 -4.55 10.20
N ILE A 62 4.98 -3.74 9.14
CA ILE A 62 3.88 -3.78 8.17
C ILE A 62 4.06 -4.83 7.07
N GLN A 63 5.26 -5.46 6.97
CA GLN A 63 5.54 -6.50 5.99
C GLN A 63 4.63 -7.72 6.20
N ALA A 64 3.93 -8.11 5.16
CA ALA A 64 2.95 -9.21 5.19
C ALA A 64 3.28 -10.33 4.19
N VAL A 65 4.52 -10.37 3.73
CA VAL A 65 5.08 -11.38 2.82
C VAL A 65 6.45 -11.83 3.34
N PRO A 66 6.96 -13.01 2.92
CA PRO A 66 8.34 -13.44 3.17
C PRO A 66 9.36 -12.44 2.64
N GLU A 67 10.53 -12.39 3.26
CA GLU A 67 11.58 -11.42 2.89
C GLU A 67 12.07 -11.58 1.44
N GLU A 68 12.11 -12.79 0.95
CA GLU A 68 12.51 -13.12 -0.43
C GLU A 68 11.56 -12.61 -1.50
N GLU A 69 10.33 -12.23 -1.15
CA GLU A 69 9.37 -11.61 -2.06
C GLU A 69 9.51 -10.08 -2.12
N VAL A 70 10.27 -9.48 -1.20
CA VAL A 70 10.48 -8.03 -1.16
C VAL A 70 11.56 -7.64 -2.18
N VAL A 71 11.17 -6.95 -3.22
CA VAL A 71 12.08 -6.51 -4.30
C VAL A 71 12.52 -5.06 -4.14
N ARG A 72 11.82 -4.29 -3.27
CA ARG A 72 12.09 -2.87 -3.07
C ARG A 72 11.63 -2.39 -1.71
N ILE A 73 12.35 -1.43 -1.16
CA ILE A 73 11.99 -0.75 0.09
C ILE A 73 11.95 0.76 -0.16
N HIS A 74 10.89 1.40 0.30
CA HIS A 74 10.77 2.85 0.33
C HIS A 74 10.42 3.34 1.73
N SER A 75 10.59 4.65 1.95
CA SER A 75 10.23 5.27 3.21
C SER A 75 9.55 6.63 3.01
N SER A 76 8.77 7.03 4.00
CA SER A 76 8.37 8.42 4.13
C SER A 76 9.60 9.29 4.50
N SER A 77 9.50 10.61 4.27
CA SER A 77 10.60 11.56 4.53
C SER A 77 11.09 11.61 5.98
N GLY A 78 10.29 11.13 6.94
CA GLY A 78 10.68 11.09 8.36
C GLY A 78 10.84 12.45 9.06
N THR A 79 10.40 13.54 8.45
CA THR A 79 10.55 14.92 8.99
C THR A 79 9.99 15.13 10.39
N THR A 80 9.07 14.30 10.83
CA THR A 80 8.39 14.39 12.13
C THR A 80 8.72 13.22 13.07
N GLY A 81 9.85 12.52 12.87
CA GLY A 81 10.27 11.39 13.70
C GLY A 81 10.65 10.16 12.86
N LYS A 82 10.38 8.95 13.39
CA LYS A 82 10.69 7.70 12.67
C LYS A 82 9.97 7.66 11.31
N PRO A 83 10.66 7.30 10.22
CA PRO A 83 10.03 7.12 8.92
C PRO A 83 9.08 5.91 8.95
N VAL A 84 8.06 5.92 8.10
CA VAL A 84 7.31 4.72 7.76
C VAL A 84 8.09 3.99 6.67
N ILE A 85 8.46 2.74 6.91
CA ILE A 85 9.16 1.90 5.94
C ILE A 85 8.13 1.04 5.24
N ILE A 86 8.20 0.99 3.91
CA ILE A 86 7.23 0.29 3.06
C ILE A 86 7.98 -0.69 2.17
N PRO A 87 7.92 -1.99 2.47
CA PRO A 87 8.43 -3.03 1.58
C PRO A 87 7.42 -3.30 0.45
N TYR A 88 7.93 -3.51 -0.75
CA TYR A 88 7.14 -3.79 -1.96
C TYR A 88 7.54 -5.12 -2.57
N THR A 89 6.55 -5.91 -2.96
CA THR A 89 6.73 -7.06 -3.86
C THR A 89 6.82 -6.58 -5.33
N ALA A 90 7.21 -7.46 -6.24
CA ALA A 90 7.19 -7.17 -7.67
C ALA A 90 5.78 -6.73 -8.13
N LYS A 91 4.75 -7.45 -7.67
CA LYS A 91 3.35 -7.09 -7.96
C LYS A 91 2.96 -5.71 -7.44
N ASP A 92 3.39 -5.34 -6.23
CA ASP A 92 3.11 -4.00 -5.68
C ASP A 92 3.75 -2.90 -6.53
N VAL A 93 4.94 -3.15 -7.08
CA VAL A 93 5.62 -2.22 -8.00
C VAL A 93 4.85 -2.06 -9.29
N ASP A 94 4.34 -3.15 -9.87
CA ASP A 94 3.52 -3.11 -11.09
C ASP A 94 2.19 -2.37 -10.85
N ASP A 95 1.51 -2.69 -9.75
CA ASP A 95 0.26 -2.01 -9.36
C ASP A 95 0.50 -0.51 -9.13
N TRP A 96 1.63 -0.15 -8.54
CA TRP A 96 2.04 1.24 -8.32
C TRP A 96 2.27 1.99 -9.65
N ALA A 97 2.95 1.37 -10.62
CA ALA A 97 3.12 1.92 -11.95
C ALA A 97 1.78 2.21 -12.63
N ILE A 98 0.84 1.24 -12.57
CA ILE A 98 -0.52 1.39 -13.12
C ILE A 98 -1.26 2.55 -12.45
N MET A 99 -1.13 2.72 -11.14
CA MET A 99 -1.79 3.83 -10.42
C MET A 99 -1.26 5.20 -10.87
N PHE A 100 0.06 5.34 -11.07
CA PHE A 100 0.64 6.58 -11.59
C PHE A 100 0.27 6.83 -13.03
N ALA A 101 0.25 5.81 -13.89
CA ALA A 101 -0.22 5.93 -15.27
C ALA A 101 -1.66 6.48 -15.32
N ARG A 102 -2.56 5.96 -14.49
CA ARG A 102 -3.93 6.48 -14.36
C ARG A 102 -3.99 7.93 -13.90
N CYS A 103 -3.09 8.36 -13.00
CA CYS A 103 -2.99 9.75 -12.59
C CYS A 103 -2.58 10.63 -13.77
N TYR A 104 -1.63 10.21 -14.58
CA TYR A 104 -1.21 10.93 -15.77
C TYR A 104 -2.33 11.03 -16.82
N GLU A 105 -3.00 9.91 -17.11
CA GLU A 105 -4.17 9.89 -18.01
C GLU A 105 -5.27 10.84 -17.52
N THR A 106 -5.55 10.85 -16.20
CA THR A 106 -6.55 11.74 -15.59
C THR A 106 -6.15 13.22 -15.75
N ALA A 107 -4.84 13.51 -15.71
CA ALA A 107 -4.29 14.85 -15.97
C ALA A 107 -4.25 15.22 -17.45
N GLY A 108 -4.65 14.33 -18.36
CA GLY A 108 -4.63 14.54 -19.81
C GLY A 108 -3.27 14.34 -20.45
N ILE A 109 -2.31 13.75 -19.74
CA ILE A 109 -0.97 13.44 -20.25
C ILE A 109 -1.05 12.23 -21.19
N THR A 110 -0.36 12.31 -22.32
CA THR A 110 -0.37 11.32 -23.40
C THR A 110 1.06 10.95 -23.81
N ASN A 111 1.21 9.96 -24.67
CA ASN A 111 2.50 9.56 -25.25
C ASN A 111 3.18 10.63 -26.14
N LYS A 112 2.54 11.79 -26.33
CA LYS A 112 3.10 12.95 -27.07
C LYS A 112 3.75 13.96 -26.11
N ASP A 113 3.53 13.81 -24.81
CA ASP A 113 4.01 14.73 -23.80
C ASP A 113 5.40 14.33 -23.30
N ARG A 114 6.12 15.30 -22.77
CA ARG A 114 7.42 15.08 -22.11
C ARG A 114 7.27 15.37 -20.63
N ILE A 115 7.65 14.40 -19.80
CA ILE A 115 7.60 14.51 -18.35
C ILE A 115 9.02 14.72 -17.82
N GLN A 116 9.22 15.80 -17.07
CA GLN A 116 10.46 16.03 -16.33
C GLN A 116 10.24 15.64 -14.85
N ILE A 117 11.05 14.70 -14.35
CA ILE A 117 11.00 14.22 -12.98
C ILE A 117 12.20 14.80 -12.24
N THR A 118 11.95 15.72 -11.30
CA THR A 118 12.99 16.44 -10.55
C THR A 118 13.29 15.85 -9.15
N PRO A 119 12.38 15.13 -8.47
CA PRO A 119 12.69 14.49 -7.20
C PRO A 119 13.80 13.45 -7.33
N ALA A 120 14.66 13.36 -6.31
CA ALA A 120 15.73 12.38 -6.27
C ALA A 120 15.19 10.95 -6.16
N TYR A 121 15.93 10.03 -6.76
CA TYR A 121 15.68 8.58 -6.67
C TYR A 121 16.39 8.03 -5.43
N GLY A 122 15.64 7.77 -4.39
CA GLY A 122 16.15 7.22 -3.14
C GLY A 122 15.05 6.44 -2.41
N LEU A 123 15.13 6.39 -1.10
CA LEU A 123 14.10 5.73 -0.29
C LEU A 123 12.74 6.42 -0.38
N TRP A 124 12.70 7.72 -0.68
CA TRP A 124 11.44 8.43 -0.84
C TRP A 124 10.70 7.97 -2.11
N THR A 125 9.38 7.83 -1.97
CA THR A 125 8.52 7.20 -2.99
C THR A 125 8.32 8.01 -4.26
N ALA A 126 8.50 9.35 -4.24
CA ALA A 126 8.03 10.21 -5.32
C ALA A 126 8.77 9.97 -6.66
N GLY A 127 10.11 10.00 -6.67
CA GLY A 127 10.85 9.95 -7.94
C GLY A 127 10.56 8.71 -8.77
N ILE A 128 10.70 7.54 -8.17
CA ILE A 128 10.54 6.27 -8.87
C ILE A 128 9.08 5.99 -9.28
N GLY A 129 8.10 6.38 -8.45
CA GLY A 129 6.69 6.19 -8.77
C GLY A 129 6.27 6.97 -10.01
N PHE A 130 6.72 8.22 -10.13
CA PHE A 130 6.50 9.04 -11.32
C PHE A 130 7.12 8.42 -12.58
N GLN A 131 8.34 7.91 -12.48
CA GLN A 131 9.02 7.29 -13.62
C GLN A 131 8.34 6.00 -14.07
N LEU A 132 7.96 5.13 -13.15
CA LEU A 132 7.35 3.84 -13.49
C LEU A 132 5.97 4.00 -14.16
N GLY A 133 5.24 5.07 -13.84
CA GLY A 133 3.94 5.33 -14.44
C GLY A 133 4.00 6.09 -15.78
N ALA A 134 5.13 6.72 -16.08
CA ALA A 134 5.33 7.45 -17.33
C ALA A 134 5.67 6.53 -18.49
#